data_50018df4fa52f4ff80a3b1cd1698a07d
#
_entry.id   50018df4fa52f4ff80a3b1cd1698a07d
#
_cell.length_a   1.000
_cell.length_b   1.000
_cell.length_c   1.000
_cell.angle_alpha   90.00
_cell.angle_beta   90.00
_cell.angle_gamma   90.00
#
_symmetry.space_group_name_H-M   'P 1'
#
loop_
_entity.id
_entity.type
_entity.pdbx_description
1 polymer ?
#
loop_
_entity_poly.entity_id
_entity_poly.type
_entity_poly.pdbx_seq_one_letter_code
_entity_poly.pdbx_strand_id
1 'polypeptide(L)'
;MAYVIIDTSSILFGIRYNKDVFKSVNEKYPQLKQLISYGVMSELEKMASNKGTKANEARTALKILRHKNLKVDNKSEYVDSWILDTASKNANSLVITNDTKLFKNLKSKGIETKKLSKSGELR
;
A
#
# COMPACT_ATOMS: atom_id res chain seq x y z
N MET A 1 -12.10 0.76 13.74
CA MET A 1 -10.82 0.06 13.90
C MET A 1 -9.73 0.79 13.13
N ALA A 2 -8.54 0.86 13.67
CA ALA A 2 -7.42 1.55 13.02
C ALA A 2 -6.55 0.57 12.23
N TYR A 3 -6.21 0.95 11.02
CA TYR A 3 -5.38 0.13 10.11
C TYR A 3 -4.20 0.94 9.60
N VAL A 4 -3.20 0.24 9.08
CA VAL A 4 -2.27 0.83 8.12
C VAL A 4 -2.73 0.37 6.74
N ILE A 5 -3.22 1.29 5.95
CA ILE A 5 -3.78 1.05 4.62
C ILE A 5 -2.67 1.29 3.61
N ILE A 6 -2.35 0.28 2.81
CA ILE A 6 -1.16 0.32 1.93
C ILE A 6 -1.57 0.38 0.47
N ASP A 7 -1.11 1.42 -0.21
CA ASP A 7 -1.34 1.64 -1.64
C ASP A 7 -0.36 0.83 -2.49
N THR A 8 -0.81 0.42 -3.66
CA THR A 8 0.00 -0.29 -4.65
C THR A 8 1.32 0.43 -4.93
N SER A 9 1.29 1.76 -5.02
CA SER A 9 2.48 2.57 -5.33
C SER A 9 3.62 2.36 -4.34
N SER A 10 3.30 2.21 -3.06
CA SER A 10 4.32 2.01 -2.03
C SER A 10 4.89 0.60 -2.04
N ILE A 11 4.08 -0.39 -2.39
CA ILE A 11 4.55 -1.76 -2.57
C ILE A 11 5.59 -1.80 -3.68
N LEU A 12 5.26 -1.22 -4.84
CA LEU A 12 6.14 -1.19 -6.01
C LEU A 12 7.39 -0.35 -5.78
N PHE A 13 7.26 0.78 -5.09
CA PHE A 13 8.39 1.61 -4.72
C PHE A 13 9.39 0.81 -3.88
N GLY A 14 8.89 0.05 -2.91
CA GLY A 14 9.73 -0.81 -2.07
C GLY A 14 10.49 -1.84 -2.90
N ILE A 15 9.80 -2.53 -3.81
CA ILE A 15 10.42 -3.51 -4.69
C ILE A 15 11.57 -2.86 -5.48
N ARG A 16 11.32 -1.69 -6.05
CA ARG A 16 12.32 -0.98 -6.86
C ARG A 16 13.59 -0.65 -6.09
N TYR A 17 13.47 -0.30 -4.82
CA TYR A 17 14.60 0.10 -3.98
C TYR A 17 15.02 -0.96 -2.97
N ASN A 18 14.61 -2.21 -3.17
CA ASN A 18 14.93 -3.34 -2.29
C ASN A 18 14.51 -3.14 -0.84
N LYS A 19 13.34 -2.54 -0.67
CA LYS A 19 12.71 -2.33 0.65
C LYS A 19 11.38 -3.04 0.69
N ASP A 20 11.07 -3.63 1.83
CA ASP A 20 9.78 -4.28 2.05
C ASP A 20 8.91 -3.32 2.86
N VAL A 21 7.90 -2.72 2.22
CA VAL A 21 7.02 -1.75 2.88
C VAL A 21 6.31 -2.38 4.08
N PHE A 22 5.95 -3.64 3.97
CA PHE A 22 5.23 -4.35 5.04
C PHE A 22 6.11 -4.49 6.29
N LYS A 23 7.38 -4.78 6.08
CA LYS A 23 8.36 -4.87 7.16
C LYS A 23 8.57 -3.51 7.82
N SER A 24 8.73 -2.45 7.03
CA SER A 24 8.88 -1.09 7.53
C SER A 24 7.67 -0.66 8.37
N VAL A 25 6.47 -1.00 7.91
CA VAL A 25 5.23 -0.72 8.64
C VAL A 25 5.19 -1.51 9.95
N ASN A 26 5.51 -2.79 9.90
CA ASN A 26 5.46 -3.64 11.09
C ASN A 26 6.46 -3.20 12.16
N GLU A 27 7.62 -2.71 11.75
CA GLU A 27 8.62 -2.21 12.69
C GLU A 27 8.19 -0.92 13.38
N LYS A 28 7.54 -0.03 12.64
CA LYS A 28 7.15 1.29 13.17
C LYS A 28 5.77 1.28 13.82
N TYR A 29 4.85 0.49 13.31
CA TYR A 29 3.47 0.43 13.80
C TYR A 29 3.03 -1.02 14.07
N PRO A 30 3.74 -1.73 14.98
CA PRO A 30 3.46 -3.16 15.19
C PRO A 30 2.07 -3.44 15.76
N GLN A 31 1.45 -2.44 16.39
CA GLN A 31 0.13 -2.58 17.00
C GLN A 31 -1.02 -2.40 15.98
N LEU A 32 -0.72 -1.89 14.78
CA LEU A 32 -1.76 -1.65 13.78
C LEU A 32 -1.79 -2.80 12.76
N LYS A 33 -2.99 -3.18 12.37
CA LYS A 33 -3.18 -4.21 11.35
C LYS A 33 -2.99 -3.60 9.96
N GLN A 34 -2.21 -4.28 9.13
CA GLN A 34 -2.00 -3.86 7.74
C GLN A 34 -3.15 -4.33 6.86
N LEU A 35 -3.60 -3.46 5.98
CA LEU A 35 -4.77 -3.69 5.15
C LEU A 35 -4.48 -3.31 3.70
N ILE A 36 -4.80 -4.23 2.78
CA ILE A 36 -4.84 -3.97 1.35
C ILE A 36 -6.21 -4.41 0.83
N SER A 37 -6.59 -3.96 -0.37
CA SER A 37 -7.83 -4.40 -0.99
C SER A 37 -7.56 -5.46 -2.05
N TYR A 38 -8.61 -6.18 -2.44
CA TYR A 38 -8.58 -7.05 -3.60
C TYR A 38 -8.21 -6.26 -4.86
N GLY A 39 -8.59 -4.98 -4.93
CA GLY A 39 -8.20 -4.08 -6.02
C GLY A 39 -6.70 -3.91 -6.16
N VAL A 40 -5.97 -3.86 -5.03
CA VAL A 40 -4.50 -3.84 -5.05
C VAL A 40 -3.96 -5.12 -5.68
N MET A 41 -4.51 -6.27 -5.29
CA MET A 41 -4.10 -7.56 -5.86
C MET A 41 -4.37 -7.62 -7.35
N SER A 42 -5.57 -7.20 -7.78
CA SER A 42 -5.96 -7.17 -9.20
C SER A 42 -5.06 -6.26 -10.02
N GLU A 43 -4.72 -5.11 -9.50
CA GLU A 43 -3.81 -4.16 -10.15
C GLU A 43 -2.44 -4.79 -10.38
N LEU A 44 -1.89 -5.43 -9.34
CA LEU A 44 -0.60 -6.10 -9.44
C LEU A 44 -0.65 -7.28 -10.43
N GLU A 45 -1.71 -8.08 -10.40
CA GLU A 45 -1.88 -9.19 -11.33
C GLU A 45 -1.95 -8.72 -12.78
N LYS A 46 -2.68 -7.63 -13.02
CA LYS A 46 -2.78 -7.02 -14.35
C LYS A 46 -1.42 -6.53 -14.83
N MET A 47 -0.67 -5.85 -13.98
CA MET A 47 0.69 -5.39 -14.31
C MET A 47 1.63 -6.56 -14.58
N ALA A 48 1.53 -7.61 -13.76
CA ALA A 48 2.39 -8.80 -13.86
C ALA A 48 2.16 -9.58 -15.16
N SER A 49 1.00 -9.43 -15.79
CA SER A 49 0.69 -10.09 -17.07
C SER A 49 1.36 -9.44 -18.27
N ASN A 50 1.92 -8.26 -18.10
CA ASN A 50 2.65 -7.55 -19.14
C ASN A 50 4.12 -7.97 -19.18
N LYS A 51 4.93 -7.24 -19.94
CA LYS A 51 6.38 -7.47 -20.07
C LYS A 51 7.12 -6.22 -19.57
N GLY A 52 8.37 -6.40 -19.17
CA GLY A 52 9.26 -5.32 -18.80
C GLY A 52 9.48 -5.18 -17.30
N THR A 53 10.17 -4.13 -16.92
CA THR A 53 10.60 -3.89 -15.54
C THR A 53 9.43 -3.79 -14.57
N LYS A 54 8.39 -3.04 -14.92
CA LYS A 54 7.22 -2.88 -14.05
C LYS A 54 6.47 -4.20 -13.84
N ALA A 55 6.38 -5.01 -14.89
CA ALA A 55 5.76 -6.33 -14.78
C ALA A 55 6.56 -7.23 -13.84
N ASN A 56 7.89 -7.19 -13.93
CA ASN A 56 8.78 -7.95 -13.04
C ASN A 56 8.63 -7.50 -11.59
N GLU A 57 8.54 -6.19 -11.36
CA GLU A 57 8.29 -5.64 -10.03
C GLU A 57 6.96 -6.15 -9.47
N ALA A 58 5.92 -6.14 -10.28
CA ALA A 58 4.60 -6.62 -9.86
C ALA A 58 4.60 -8.11 -9.52
N ARG A 59 5.32 -8.93 -10.29
CA ARG A 59 5.48 -10.37 -10.00
C ARG A 59 6.18 -10.59 -8.67
N THR A 60 7.23 -9.81 -8.39
CA THR A 60 7.95 -9.87 -7.12
C THR A 60 7.03 -9.47 -5.97
N ALA A 61 6.25 -8.40 -6.14
CA ALA A 61 5.29 -7.96 -5.14
C ALA A 61 4.26 -9.04 -4.82
N LEU A 62 3.73 -9.71 -5.84
CA LEU A 62 2.77 -10.80 -5.65
C LEU A 62 3.37 -11.97 -4.87
N LYS A 63 4.63 -12.32 -5.14
CA LYS A 63 5.33 -13.36 -4.39
C LYS A 63 5.46 -13.00 -2.91
N ILE A 64 5.82 -11.75 -2.63
CA ILE A 64 5.94 -11.27 -1.26
C ILE A 64 4.58 -11.33 -0.55
N LEU A 65 3.53 -10.87 -1.22
CA LEU A 65 2.19 -10.84 -0.64
C LEU A 65 1.67 -12.23 -0.26
N ARG A 66 2.03 -13.27 -1.01
CA ARG A 66 1.64 -14.65 -0.71
C ARG A 66 2.18 -15.15 0.63
N HIS A 67 3.24 -14.53 1.12
CA HIS A 67 3.89 -14.94 2.36
C HIS A 67 3.64 -13.96 3.51
N LYS A 68 2.75 -12.98 3.33
CA LYS A 68 2.42 -11.99 4.36
C LYS A 68 1.07 -12.30 4.98
N ASN A 69 1.00 -12.11 6.30
CA ASN A 69 -0.25 -12.25 7.03
C ASN A 69 -0.95 -10.88 7.09
N LEU A 70 -1.56 -10.51 5.97
CA LEU A 70 -2.26 -9.24 5.83
C LEU A 70 -3.77 -9.48 5.83
N LYS A 71 -4.51 -8.46 6.24
CA LYS A 71 -5.94 -8.43 5.99
C LYS A 71 -6.18 -7.93 4.56
N VAL A 72 -6.99 -8.66 3.80
CA VAL A 72 -7.38 -8.27 2.45
C VAL A 72 -8.87 -7.96 2.45
N ASP A 73 -9.20 -6.69 2.18
CA ASP A 73 -10.58 -6.27 1.99
C ASP A 73 -11.05 -6.74 0.61
N ASN A 74 -12.21 -7.37 0.53
CA ASN A 74 -12.72 -7.95 -0.71
C ASN A 74 -13.28 -6.93 -1.71
N LYS A 75 -12.99 -5.64 -1.52
CA LYS A 75 -13.40 -4.57 -2.43
C LYS A 75 -12.53 -4.56 -3.68
N SER A 76 -13.18 -4.46 -4.85
CA SER A 76 -12.49 -4.47 -6.16
C SER A 76 -12.55 -3.12 -6.87
N GLU A 77 -13.04 -2.09 -6.20
CA GLU A 77 -13.08 -0.74 -6.75
C GLU A 77 -11.69 -0.13 -6.93
N TYR A 78 -11.61 1.02 -7.58
CA TYR A 78 -10.33 1.73 -7.73
C TYR A 78 -9.66 1.89 -6.38
N VAL A 79 -8.35 1.61 -6.36
CA VAL A 79 -7.56 1.63 -5.12
C VAL A 79 -7.64 3.00 -4.44
N ASP A 80 -7.53 4.09 -5.20
CA ASP A 80 -7.61 5.45 -4.64
C ASP A 80 -8.93 5.72 -3.93
N SER A 81 -10.04 5.34 -4.56
CA SER A 81 -11.38 5.52 -3.99
C SER A 81 -11.56 4.67 -2.75
N TRP A 82 -11.07 3.43 -2.79
CA TRP A 82 -11.13 2.53 -1.65
C TRP A 82 -10.33 3.08 -0.45
N ILE A 83 -9.13 3.63 -0.72
CA ILE A 83 -8.27 4.20 0.32
C ILE A 83 -8.99 5.37 1.02
N LEU A 84 -9.54 6.31 0.23
CA LEU A 84 -10.25 7.46 0.76
C LEU A 84 -11.44 7.04 1.60
N ASP A 85 -12.24 6.11 1.11
CA ASP A 85 -13.42 5.61 1.81
C ASP A 85 -13.06 4.89 3.10
N THR A 86 -12.09 3.98 3.02
CA THR A 86 -11.68 3.15 4.16
C THR A 86 -11.04 4.00 5.26
N ALA A 87 -10.17 4.93 4.90
CA ALA A 87 -9.56 5.83 5.88
C ALA A 87 -10.58 6.75 6.55
N SER A 88 -11.57 7.21 5.78
CA SER A 88 -12.64 8.07 6.32
C SER A 88 -13.53 7.32 7.33
N LYS A 89 -13.74 6.03 7.13
CA LYS A 89 -14.58 5.20 8.00
C LYS A 89 -13.86 4.62 9.21
N ASN A 90 -12.54 4.63 9.20
CA ASN A 90 -11.73 4.00 10.26
C ASN A 90 -10.80 5.04 10.87
N ALA A 91 -11.29 5.75 11.87
CA ALA A 91 -10.53 6.81 12.55
C ALA A 91 -9.18 6.30 13.07
N ASN A 92 -8.20 7.17 13.04
CA ASN A 92 -6.81 6.89 13.46
C ASN A 92 -6.08 5.89 12.56
N SER A 93 -6.61 5.63 11.37
CA SER A 93 -5.90 4.84 10.37
C SER A 93 -4.83 5.69 9.69
N LEU A 94 -3.78 5.01 9.24
CA LEU A 94 -2.65 5.60 8.55
C LEU A 94 -2.64 5.07 7.13
N VAL A 95 -2.35 5.93 6.15
CA VAL A 95 -2.22 5.51 4.75
C VAL A 95 -0.75 5.60 4.35
N ILE A 96 -0.25 4.56 3.69
CA ILE A 96 1.08 4.56 3.08
C ILE A 96 0.91 4.62 1.56
N THR A 97 1.35 5.71 0.97
CA THR A 97 1.30 5.89 -0.48
C THR A 97 2.49 6.68 -0.98
N ASN A 98 3.02 6.28 -2.13
CA ASN A 98 4.07 7.01 -2.83
C ASN A 98 3.54 7.78 -4.04
N ASP A 99 2.23 7.75 -4.27
CA ASP A 99 1.58 8.55 -5.28
C ASP A 99 1.43 9.98 -4.76
N THR A 100 2.11 10.92 -5.41
CA THR A 100 2.15 12.32 -4.97
C THR A 100 0.77 12.97 -4.92
N LYS A 101 -0.05 12.71 -5.93
CA LYS A 101 -1.39 13.30 -6.02
C LYS A 101 -2.30 12.76 -4.92
N LEU A 102 -2.30 11.46 -4.72
CA LEU A 102 -3.08 10.82 -3.66
C LEU A 102 -2.60 11.29 -2.29
N PHE A 103 -1.29 11.37 -2.09
CA PHE A 103 -0.69 11.84 -0.84
C PHE A 103 -1.21 13.23 -0.47
N LYS A 104 -1.15 14.17 -1.43
CA LYS A 104 -1.64 15.54 -1.19
C LYS A 104 -3.13 15.57 -0.90
N ASN A 105 -3.92 14.79 -1.61
CA ASN A 105 -5.36 14.72 -1.42
C ASN A 105 -5.71 14.22 -0.02
N LEU A 106 -5.06 13.15 0.43
CA LEU A 106 -5.26 12.59 1.77
C LEU A 106 -4.88 13.59 2.86
N LYS A 107 -3.73 14.24 2.71
CA LYS A 107 -3.29 15.28 3.66
C LYS A 107 -4.28 16.42 3.73
N SER A 108 -4.83 16.87 2.61
CA SER A 108 -5.81 17.96 2.58
C SER A 108 -7.10 17.60 3.31
N LYS A 109 -7.39 16.32 3.46
CA LYS A 109 -8.57 15.82 4.18
C LYS A 109 -8.27 15.47 5.65
N GLY A 110 -7.07 15.79 6.12
CA GLY A 110 -6.69 15.52 7.51
C GLY A 110 -6.39 14.06 7.80
N ILE A 111 -6.18 13.24 6.78
CA ILE A 111 -5.85 11.82 6.93
C ILE A 111 -4.35 11.67 7.08
N GLU A 112 -3.90 10.99 8.13
CA GLU A 112 -2.48 10.76 8.34
C GLU A 112 -1.92 9.89 7.24
N THR A 113 -0.89 10.39 6.56
CA THR A 113 -0.33 9.75 5.38
C THR A 113 1.19 9.82 5.42
N LYS A 114 1.82 8.71 5.09
CA LYS A 114 3.28 8.60 4.99
C LYS A 114 3.64 7.99 3.66
N LYS A 115 4.87 8.23 3.23
CA LYS A 115 5.44 7.57 2.06
C LYS A 115 6.66 6.76 2.46
N LEU A 116 6.97 5.73 1.67
CA LEU A 116 8.18 4.95 1.85
C LEU A 116 9.34 5.69 1.20
N SER A 117 10.43 5.89 1.94
CA SER A 117 11.63 6.49 1.39
C SER A 117 12.54 5.41 0.80
N LYS A 118 13.55 5.83 0.02
CA LYS A 118 14.54 4.92 -0.56
C LYS A 118 15.33 4.17 0.51
N SER A 119 15.44 4.71 1.71
CA SER A 119 16.12 4.07 2.83
C SER A 119 15.24 3.08 3.60
N GLY A 120 13.95 3.03 3.28
CA GLY A 120 12.99 2.17 3.96
C GLY A 120 12.27 2.83 5.13
N GLU A 121 12.51 4.11 5.37
CA GLU A 121 11.79 4.85 6.41
C GLU A 121 10.41 5.28 5.89
N LEU A 122 9.48 5.42 6.83
CA LEU A 122 8.14 5.95 6.53
C LEU A 122 8.11 7.42 6.92
N ARG A 123 7.90 8.27 5.96
CA ARG A 123 7.90 9.73 6.10
C ARG A 123 6.60 10.31 5.57
#